data_3b42ce93ff99330a0a8ba405bf0c0cb5
#
_entry.id   3b42ce93ff99330a0a8ba405bf0c0cb5
#
_cell.length_a   1.000
_cell.length_b   1.000
_cell.length_c   1.000
_cell.angle_alpha   90.00
_cell.angle_beta   90.00
_cell.angle_gamma   90.00
#
_symmetry.space_group_name_H-M   'P 1'
#
loop_
_entity.id
_entity.type
_entity.pdbx_description
1 polymer ?
#
loop_
_entity_poly.entity_id
_entity_poly.type
_entity_poly.pdbx_seq_one_letter_code
_entity_poly.pdbx_strand_id
1 'polypeptide(L)'
;KLLMIISLLLLVFTAGCSKQQAADVPAPPAADAAYSVTDDAGRTLRFEHRPQRIVSLTYGTDEILTDLVDIKRIMAYSRWAGDSEISFITKEQAYTVGRKVPENTEAVYALQPDLVVASTATSSDLVRSLEGLGVPVYIARSPHKYQQMCEKIRGIAAAVGEKQQGELMVQKMDTHLQ
;
A
#
# COMPACT_ATOMS: atom_id res chain seq x y z
N LYS A 1 33.43 75.50 29.28
CA LYS A 1 32.04 75.19 28.96
C LYS A 1 32.03 74.05 27.99
N LEU A 2 31.68 72.99 28.55
CA LEU A 2 31.81 71.62 28.05
C LEU A 2 30.74 71.37 27.00
N LEU A 3 31.13 70.94 25.83
CA LEU A 3 30.22 70.37 24.84
C LEU A 3 30.66 68.97 24.56
N MET A 4 29.85 68.08 25.09
CA MET A 4 29.93 66.66 25.03
C MET A 4 29.42 66.20 23.65
N ILE A 5 30.32 65.64 22.81
CA ILE A 5 29.93 65.03 21.55
C ILE A 5 29.70 63.56 21.82
N ILE A 6 28.40 63.17 21.86
CA ILE A 6 28.02 61.79 21.93
C ILE A 6 28.03 61.22 20.50
N SER A 7 29.04 60.41 20.22
CA SER A 7 29.13 59.60 19.01
C SER A 7 28.19 58.39 19.15
N LEU A 8 27.07 58.42 18.43
CA LEU A 8 26.11 57.33 18.37
C LEU A 8 26.61 56.30 17.39
N LEU A 9 27.20 55.21 17.92
CA LEU A 9 27.64 54.07 17.14
C LEU A 9 26.41 53.21 16.76
N LEU A 10 25.98 53.33 15.50
CA LEU A 10 24.90 52.55 14.95
C LEU A 10 25.41 51.14 14.66
N LEU A 11 25.16 50.20 15.55
CA LEU A 11 25.36 48.76 15.29
C LEU A 11 24.24 48.25 14.35
N VAL A 12 24.61 48.06 13.07
CA VAL A 12 23.74 47.37 12.11
C VAL A 12 23.79 45.88 12.42
N PHE A 13 22.78 45.35 13.10
CA PHE A 13 22.54 43.92 13.21
C PHE A 13 21.97 43.42 11.87
N THR A 14 22.84 42.86 11.02
CA THR A 14 22.39 42.07 9.90
C THR A 14 21.88 40.72 10.42
N ALA A 15 20.61 40.62 10.66
CA ALA A 15 19.92 39.35 10.88
C ALA A 15 20.00 38.54 9.56
N GLY A 16 21.01 37.70 9.44
CA GLY A 16 21.06 36.68 8.39
C GLY A 16 19.96 35.67 8.61
N CYS A 17 18.82 35.82 7.95
CA CYS A 17 17.88 34.74 7.76
C CYS A 17 18.53 33.67 6.89
N SER A 18 19.19 32.71 7.51
CA SER A 18 19.47 31.43 6.85
C SER A 18 18.11 30.75 6.59
N LYS A 19 17.61 30.88 5.37
CA LYS A 19 16.55 30.00 4.88
C LYS A 19 17.13 28.59 4.92
N GLN A 20 16.83 27.90 6.01
CA GLN A 20 16.98 26.46 6.08
C GLN A 20 16.03 25.90 5.02
N GLN A 21 16.63 25.48 3.92
CA GLN A 21 15.94 24.78 2.84
C GLN A 21 15.50 23.46 3.45
N ALA A 22 14.26 23.44 3.97
CA ALA A 22 13.59 22.21 4.31
C ALA A 22 13.62 21.38 3.03
N ALA A 23 14.28 20.22 3.08
CA ALA A 23 14.24 19.26 2.00
C ALA A 23 12.77 19.10 1.61
N ASP A 24 12.49 19.31 0.33
CA ASP A 24 11.18 19.17 -0.27
C ASP A 24 10.84 17.68 -0.19
N VAL A 25 10.33 17.25 0.98
CA VAL A 25 9.69 15.94 1.12
C VAL A 25 8.39 16.08 0.36
N PRO A 26 8.23 15.36 -0.78
CA PRO A 26 6.97 15.43 -1.51
C PRO A 26 5.84 15.12 -0.55
N ALA A 27 4.89 16.04 -0.44
CA ALA A 27 3.67 15.80 0.33
C ALA A 27 3.07 14.47 -0.14
N PRO A 28 2.62 13.59 0.77
CA PRO A 28 1.94 12.37 0.37
C PRO A 28 0.81 12.76 -0.58
N PRO A 29 0.64 12.07 -1.72
CA PRO A 29 -0.40 12.41 -2.68
C PRO A 29 -1.72 12.48 -1.94
N ALA A 30 -2.51 13.52 -2.24
CA ALA A 30 -3.83 13.71 -1.63
C ALA A 30 -4.57 12.38 -1.64
N ALA A 31 -5.04 11.94 -0.49
CA ALA A 31 -5.56 10.59 -0.26
C ALA A 31 -6.75 10.18 -1.16
N ASP A 32 -7.29 11.12 -1.94
CA ASP A 32 -8.56 11.02 -2.65
C ASP A 32 -8.48 11.36 -4.15
N ALA A 33 -7.28 11.45 -4.74
CA ALA A 33 -7.19 11.65 -6.18
C ALA A 33 -7.44 10.32 -6.93
N ALA A 34 -8.30 10.36 -7.96
CA ALA A 34 -8.53 9.20 -8.83
C ALA A 34 -7.22 8.74 -9.48
N TYR A 35 -7.03 7.44 -9.58
CA TYR A 35 -5.84 6.85 -10.20
C TYR A 35 -6.18 5.56 -10.95
N SER A 36 -5.25 5.13 -11.79
CA SER A 36 -5.37 3.86 -12.51
C SER A 36 -4.11 3.02 -12.32
N VAL A 37 -4.28 1.72 -12.31
CA VAL A 37 -3.19 0.75 -12.25
C VAL A 37 -3.43 -0.35 -13.28
N THR A 38 -2.36 -0.89 -13.84
CA THR A 38 -2.43 -2.08 -14.69
C THR A 38 -1.95 -3.27 -13.89
N ASP A 39 -2.73 -4.33 -13.86
CA ASP A 39 -2.39 -5.57 -13.17
C ASP A 39 -1.47 -6.47 -14.01
N ASP A 40 -1.00 -7.56 -13.42
CA ASP A 40 -0.11 -8.52 -14.09
C ASP A 40 -0.80 -9.37 -15.18
N ALA A 41 -2.12 -9.27 -15.30
CA ALA A 41 -2.88 -9.83 -16.42
C ALA A 41 -3.07 -8.81 -17.57
N GLY A 42 -2.49 -7.60 -17.47
CA GLY A 42 -2.55 -6.55 -18.46
C GLY A 42 -3.86 -5.75 -18.45
N ARG A 43 -4.67 -5.86 -17.39
CA ARG A 43 -5.95 -5.17 -17.27
C ARG A 43 -5.77 -3.88 -16.49
N THR A 44 -6.45 -2.82 -16.89
CA THR A 44 -6.41 -1.52 -16.20
C THR A 44 -7.60 -1.39 -15.26
N LEU A 45 -7.31 -1.22 -13.97
CA LEU A 45 -8.28 -0.89 -12.94
C LEU A 45 -8.24 0.61 -12.67
N ARG A 46 -9.41 1.22 -12.49
CA ARG A 46 -9.55 2.63 -12.12
C ARG A 46 -10.18 2.73 -10.75
N PHE A 47 -9.62 3.57 -9.92
CA PHE A 47 -10.09 3.85 -8.56
C PHE A 47 -10.36 5.34 -8.43
N GLU A 48 -11.55 5.69 -7.95
CA GLU A 48 -11.90 7.08 -7.61
C GLU A 48 -11.34 7.45 -6.23
N HIS A 49 -11.14 6.46 -5.36
CA HIS A 49 -10.58 6.60 -4.01
C HIS A 49 -9.68 5.40 -3.70
N ARG A 50 -8.84 5.52 -2.68
CA ARG A 50 -8.08 4.37 -2.16
C ARG A 50 -9.05 3.31 -1.65
N PRO A 51 -8.89 2.04 -2.02
CA PRO A 51 -9.71 0.93 -1.51
C PRO A 51 -9.69 0.87 0.02
N GLN A 52 -10.86 0.75 0.63
CA GLN A 52 -11.05 0.66 2.07
C GLN A 52 -11.61 -0.69 2.52
N ARG A 53 -12.03 -1.52 1.58
CA ARG A 53 -12.67 -2.82 1.82
C ARG A 53 -11.99 -3.90 0.99
N ILE A 54 -10.76 -4.24 1.39
CA ILE A 54 -9.88 -5.11 0.63
C ILE A 54 -10.10 -6.57 1.07
N VAL A 55 -10.28 -7.46 0.10
CA VAL A 55 -10.27 -8.91 0.31
C VAL A 55 -9.05 -9.51 -0.37
N SER A 56 -8.31 -10.34 0.35
CA SER A 56 -7.17 -11.09 -0.17
C SER A 56 -7.53 -12.56 -0.37
N LEU A 57 -7.12 -13.14 -1.52
CA LEU A 57 -7.48 -14.52 -1.87
C LEU A 57 -6.32 -15.51 -1.77
N THR A 58 -5.08 -15.05 -1.54
CA THR A 58 -3.91 -15.93 -1.48
C THR A 58 -3.01 -15.57 -0.32
N TYR A 59 -2.29 -16.54 0.26
CA TYR A 59 -1.35 -16.29 1.36
C TYR A 59 -0.30 -15.24 1.00
N GLY A 60 0.27 -15.27 -0.21
CA GLY A 60 1.28 -14.29 -0.61
C GLY A 60 0.72 -12.88 -0.84
N THR A 61 -0.59 -12.69 -1.05
CA THR A 61 -1.23 -11.37 -1.07
C THR A 61 -1.63 -10.94 0.34
N ASP A 62 -2.00 -11.86 1.22
CA ASP A 62 -2.25 -11.60 2.65
C ASP A 62 -1.02 -10.93 3.29
N GLU A 63 0.16 -11.52 3.11
CA GLU A 63 1.41 -11.07 3.69
C GLU A 63 1.79 -9.68 3.21
N ILE A 64 1.73 -9.43 1.89
CA ILE A 64 2.05 -8.13 1.32
C ILE A 64 1.07 -7.06 1.81
N LEU A 65 -0.24 -7.34 1.81
CA LEU A 65 -1.26 -6.39 2.24
C LEU A 65 -1.14 -6.03 3.72
N THR A 66 -0.77 -6.99 4.57
CA THR A 66 -0.59 -6.77 6.01
C THR A 66 0.48 -5.71 6.30
N ASP A 67 1.54 -5.66 5.49
CA ASP A 67 2.62 -4.69 5.65
C ASP A 67 2.37 -3.37 4.89
N LEU A 68 1.44 -3.36 3.91
CA LEU A 68 1.17 -2.21 3.07
C LEU A 68 0.07 -1.29 3.62
N VAL A 69 -0.99 -1.84 4.23
CA VAL A 69 -2.19 -1.08 4.57
C VAL A 69 -2.54 -1.18 6.05
N ASP A 70 -3.30 -0.21 6.55
CA ASP A 70 -3.94 -0.36 7.86
C ASP A 70 -4.82 -1.62 7.85
N ILE A 71 -4.65 -2.47 8.86
CA ILE A 71 -5.35 -3.74 8.98
C ILE A 71 -6.89 -3.58 8.95
N LYS A 72 -7.40 -2.41 9.31
CA LYS A 72 -8.84 -2.07 9.25
C LYS A 72 -9.39 -2.03 7.83
N ARG A 73 -8.52 -1.84 6.82
CA ARG A 73 -8.89 -1.88 5.41
C ARG A 73 -9.01 -3.31 4.88
N ILE A 74 -8.52 -4.32 5.60
CA ILE A 74 -8.58 -5.73 5.21
C ILE A 74 -9.86 -6.34 5.76
N MET A 75 -10.80 -6.64 4.88
CA MET A 75 -12.09 -7.25 5.24
C MET A 75 -12.00 -8.75 5.48
N ALA A 76 -11.11 -9.42 4.77
CA ALA A 76 -10.82 -10.84 4.95
C ALA A 76 -9.47 -11.20 4.35
N TYR A 77 -8.80 -12.14 4.98
CA TYR A 77 -7.67 -12.85 4.45
C TYR A 77 -8.11 -14.12 3.69
N SER A 78 -7.19 -14.70 2.94
CA SER A 78 -7.37 -16.02 2.37
C SER A 78 -7.59 -17.07 3.46
N ARG A 79 -8.09 -18.22 3.07
CA ARG A 79 -8.29 -19.37 3.99
C ARG A 79 -6.99 -19.83 4.70
N TRP A 80 -5.84 -19.48 4.15
CA TRP A 80 -4.52 -19.92 4.61
C TRP A 80 -3.95 -19.06 5.75
N ALA A 81 -4.49 -17.87 5.98
CA ALA A 81 -3.98 -16.98 7.02
C ALA A 81 -4.00 -17.63 8.41
N GLY A 82 -2.89 -17.52 9.14
CA GLY A 82 -2.71 -18.13 10.47
C GLY A 82 -2.38 -19.64 10.45
N ASP A 83 -2.21 -20.22 9.26
CA ASP A 83 -1.64 -21.57 9.11
C ASP A 83 -0.12 -21.44 8.98
N SER A 84 0.61 -21.76 10.05
CA SER A 84 2.07 -21.56 10.16
C SER A 84 2.89 -22.47 9.22
N GLU A 85 2.27 -23.47 8.59
CA GLU A 85 2.94 -24.31 7.60
C GLU A 85 2.91 -23.70 6.19
N ILE A 86 2.03 -22.72 5.96
CA ILE A 86 1.76 -22.15 4.63
C ILE A 86 1.98 -20.64 4.59
N SER A 87 1.63 -19.91 5.64
CA SER A 87 1.57 -18.46 5.68
C SER A 87 2.37 -17.88 6.85
N PHE A 88 3.02 -16.75 6.61
CA PHE A 88 3.66 -15.96 7.66
C PHE A 88 2.67 -15.07 8.45
N ILE A 89 1.40 -15.01 8.03
CA ILE A 89 0.36 -14.35 8.83
C ILE A 89 0.18 -15.11 10.14
N THR A 90 0.41 -14.44 11.25
CA THR A 90 0.26 -15.04 12.57
C THR A 90 -1.22 -15.28 12.90
N LYS A 91 -1.47 -16.14 13.89
CA LYS A 91 -2.85 -16.37 14.37
C LYS A 91 -3.47 -15.10 14.94
N GLU A 92 -2.67 -14.25 15.59
CA GLU A 92 -3.09 -12.96 16.14
C GLU A 92 -3.50 -11.98 15.04
N GLN A 93 -2.72 -11.88 13.96
CA GLN A 93 -3.04 -11.05 12.79
C GLN A 93 -4.32 -11.56 12.11
N ALA A 94 -4.43 -12.87 11.87
CA ALA A 94 -5.63 -13.48 11.32
C ALA A 94 -6.86 -13.25 12.20
N TYR A 95 -6.69 -13.31 13.52
CA TYR A 95 -7.74 -13.03 14.50
C TYR A 95 -8.16 -11.55 14.49
N THR A 96 -7.22 -10.63 14.32
CA THR A 96 -7.50 -9.18 14.28
C THR A 96 -8.36 -8.81 13.09
N VAL A 97 -8.12 -9.39 11.91
CA VAL A 97 -9.02 -9.24 10.74
C VAL A 97 -10.34 -9.97 10.98
N GLY A 98 -10.30 -11.08 11.72
CA GLY A 98 -11.45 -11.84 12.18
C GLY A 98 -12.19 -12.64 11.11
N ARG A 99 -11.75 -12.55 9.83
CA ARG A 99 -12.40 -13.26 8.72
C ARG A 99 -11.37 -13.88 7.78
N LYS A 100 -11.67 -15.12 7.38
CA LYS A 100 -11.02 -15.80 6.26
C LYS A 100 -12.07 -16.14 5.23
N VAL A 101 -11.73 -16.00 3.97
CA VAL A 101 -12.67 -16.24 2.88
C VAL A 101 -12.20 -17.40 2.01
N PRO A 102 -13.08 -18.34 1.67
CA PRO A 102 -12.78 -19.34 0.64
C PRO A 102 -12.78 -18.68 -0.75
N GLU A 103 -12.20 -19.34 -1.72
CA GLU A 103 -12.25 -18.93 -3.13
C GLU A 103 -13.66 -19.24 -3.72
N ASN A 104 -14.63 -18.45 -3.30
CA ASN A 104 -16.04 -18.59 -3.66
C ASN A 104 -16.65 -17.22 -3.87
N THR A 105 -17.37 -17.04 -4.98
CA THR A 105 -17.92 -15.74 -5.41
C THR A 105 -18.86 -15.15 -4.38
N GLU A 106 -19.80 -15.94 -3.87
CA GLU A 106 -20.82 -15.46 -2.92
C GLU A 106 -20.18 -15.02 -1.60
N ALA A 107 -19.22 -15.80 -1.09
CA ALA A 107 -18.53 -15.49 0.16
C ALA A 107 -17.71 -14.20 0.05
N VAL A 108 -17.03 -13.98 -1.08
CA VAL A 108 -16.26 -12.76 -1.35
C VAL A 108 -17.22 -11.58 -1.53
N TYR A 109 -18.23 -11.71 -2.38
CA TYR A 109 -19.19 -10.63 -2.70
C TYR A 109 -19.99 -10.18 -1.48
N ALA A 110 -20.34 -11.09 -0.58
CA ALA A 110 -21.05 -10.78 0.67
C ALA A 110 -20.27 -9.80 1.59
N LEU A 111 -18.95 -9.70 1.41
CA LEU A 111 -18.12 -8.75 2.14
C LEU A 111 -18.16 -7.34 1.54
N GLN A 112 -18.80 -7.17 0.39
CA GLN A 112 -18.89 -5.89 -0.35
C GLN A 112 -17.50 -5.23 -0.51
N PRO A 113 -16.51 -5.94 -1.09
CA PRO A 113 -15.19 -5.38 -1.27
C PRO A 113 -15.21 -4.29 -2.34
N ASP A 114 -14.36 -3.27 -2.15
CA ASP A 114 -14.03 -2.30 -3.19
C ASP A 114 -12.72 -2.64 -3.93
N LEU A 115 -12.02 -3.68 -3.46
CA LEU A 115 -10.91 -4.33 -4.16
C LEU A 115 -10.75 -5.77 -3.68
N VAL A 116 -10.59 -6.67 -4.63
CA VAL A 116 -10.11 -8.03 -4.38
C VAL A 116 -8.69 -8.14 -4.93
N VAL A 117 -7.75 -8.63 -4.11
CA VAL A 117 -6.38 -8.92 -4.55
C VAL A 117 -6.23 -10.43 -4.67
N ALA A 118 -6.00 -10.88 -5.89
CA ALA A 118 -5.86 -12.28 -6.26
C ALA A 118 -4.48 -12.55 -6.88
N SER A 119 -4.22 -13.78 -7.26
CA SER A 119 -3.01 -14.13 -8.00
C SER A 119 -3.33 -14.82 -9.33
N THR A 120 -2.31 -15.00 -10.16
CA THR A 120 -2.44 -15.77 -11.41
C THR A 120 -2.82 -17.24 -11.18
N ALA A 121 -2.75 -17.74 -9.93
CA ALA A 121 -3.20 -19.08 -9.55
C ALA A 121 -4.69 -19.13 -9.16
N THR A 122 -5.34 -17.98 -8.96
CA THR A 122 -6.77 -17.90 -8.64
C THR A 122 -7.59 -18.30 -9.87
N SER A 123 -8.69 -19.03 -9.65
CA SER A 123 -9.59 -19.49 -10.71
C SER A 123 -10.07 -18.31 -11.58
N SER A 124 -9.92 -18.44 -12.90
CA SER A 124 -10.40 -17.43 -13.85
C SER A 124 -11.92 -17.28 -13.82
N ASP A 125 -12.66 -18.34 -13.44
CA ASP A 125 -14.12 -18.30 -13.30
C ASP A 125 -14.54 -17.45 -12.10
N LEU A 126 -13.82 -17.58 -10.98
CA LEU A 126 -14.03 -16.74 -9.80
C LEU A 126 -13.76 -15.26 -10.13
N VAL A 127 -12.65 -14.98 -10.80
CA VAL A 127 -12.28 -13.61 -11.21
C VAL A 127 -13.38 -13.00 -12.09
N ARG A 128 -13.77 -13.70 -13.16
CA ARG A 128 -14.83 -13.24 -14.08
C ARG A 128 -16.18 -13.04 -13.37
N SER A 129 -16.53 -13.93 -12.45
CA SER A 129 -17.78 -13.83 -11.70
C SER A 129 -17.80 -12.58 -10.80
N LEU A 130 -16.69 -12.29 -10.10
CA LEU A 130 -16.58 -11.09 -9.27
C LEU A 130 -16.63 -9.81 -10.12
N GLU A 131 -15.91 -9.78 -11.24
CA GLU A 131 -15.94 -8.66 -12.19
C GLU A 131 -17.32 -8.44 -12.79
N GLY A 132 -18.03 -9.52 -13.13
CA GLY A 132 -19.42 -9.47 -13.59
C GLY A 132 -20.39 -8.88 -12.57
N LEU A 133 -20.03 -8.93 -11.28
CA LEU A 133 -20.77 -8.30 -10.18
C LEU A 133 -20.26 -6.87 -9.87
N GLY A 134 -19.34 -6.34 -10.68
CA GLY A 134 -18.79 -4.99 -10.52
C GLY A 134 -17.71 -4.87 -9.47
N VAL A 135 -17.15 -5.98 -8.98
CA VAL A 135 -16.05 -5.97 -7.99
C VAL A 135 -14.71 -5.84 -8.71
N PRO A 136 -13.90 -4.81 -8.43
CA PRO A 136 -12.55 -4.71 -8.98
C PRO A 136 -11.67 -5.85 -8.48
N VAL A 137 -11.00 -6.56 -9.40
CA VAL A 137 -10.06 -7.65 -9.05
C VAL A 137 -8.69 -7.33 -9.63
N TYR A 138 -7.70 -7.15 -8.77
CA TYR A 138 -6.28 -6.99 -9.14
C TYR A 138 -5.60 -8.36 -9.13
N ILE A 139 -5.04 -8.76 -10.26
CA ILE A 139 -4.27 -10.01 -10.40
C ILE A 139 -2.79 -9.73 -10.22
N ALA A 140 -2.19 -10.28 -9.17
CA ALA A 140 -0.76 -10.25 -8.93
C ALA A 140 -0.10 -11.55 -9.45
N ARG A 141 1.04 -11.41 -10.14
CA ARG A 141 1.82 -12.57 -10.60
C ARG A 141 2.42 -13.35 -9.42
N SER A 142 2.50 -14.67 -9.57
CA SER A 142 3.31 -15.50 -8.67
C SER A 142 4.80 -15.31 -9.01
N PRO A 143 5.62 -14.78 -8.09
CA PRO A 143 7.02 -14.49 -8.38
C PRO A 143 7.87 -15.77 -8.31
N HIS A 144 8.84 -15.88 -9.23
CA HIS A 144 9.87 -16.93 -9.25
C HIS A 144 11.28 -16.36 -9.03
N LYS A 145 11.42 -15.03 -9.02
CA LYS A 145 12.69 -14.33 -8.86
C LYS A 145 12.48 -13.13 -7.95
N TYR A 146 13.55 -12.70 -7.29
CA TYR A 146 13.55 -11.56 -6.39
C TYR A 146 12.95 -10.29 -7.05
N GLN A 147 13.40 -9.96 -8.26
CA GLN A 147 12.88 -8.79 -8.98
C GLN A 147 11.37 -8.86 -9.19
N GLN A 148 10.84 -10.04 -9.52
CA GLN A 148 9.39 -10.24 -9.68
C GLN A 148 8.64 -10.07 -8.35
N MET A 149 9.27 -10.40 -7.22
CA MET A 149 8.69 -10.11 -5.91
C MET A 149 8.61 -8.61 -5.67
N CYS A 150 9.67 -7.85 -5.98
CA CYS A 150 9.68 -6.40 -5.90
C CYS A 150 8.59 -5.77 -6.78
N GLU A 151 8.44 -6.25 -8.02
CA GLU A 151 7.40 -5.82 -8.96
C GLU A 151 6.00 -6.10 -8.40
N LYS A 152 5.78 -7.30 -7.85
CA LYS A 152 4.52 -7.68 -7.22
C LYS A 152 4.15 -6.76 -6.06
N ILE A 153 5.10 -6.46 -5.18
CA ILE A 153 4.89 -5.55 -4.04
C ILE A 153 4.51 -4.16 -4.55
N ARG A 154 5.26 -3.62 -5.52
CA ARG A 154 4.98 -2.31 -6.14
C ARG A 154 3.61 -2.27 -6.82
N GLY A 155 3.25 -3.34 -7.51
CA GLY A 155 1.95 -3.45 -8.19
C GLY A 155 0.79 -3.46 -7.21
N ILE A 156 0.85 -4.29 -6.17
CA ILE A 156 -0.18 -4.33 -5.11
C ILE A 156 -0.22 -2.99 -4.37
N ALA A 157 0.94 -2.40 -4.03
CA ALA A 157 1.01 -1.10 -3.39
C ALA A 157 0.36 0.01 -4.23
N ALA A 158 0.57 -0.03 -5.56
CA ALA A 158 -0.11 0.89 -6.48
C ALA A 158 -1.63 0.68 -6.47
N ALA A 159 -2.09 -0.58 -6.46
CA ALA A 159 -3.52 -0.90 -6.46
C ALA A 159 -4.23 -0.43 -5.19
N VAL A 160 -3.58 -0.55 -4.03
CA VAL A 160 -4.16 -0.11 -2.75
C VAL A 160 -3.89 1.37 -2.41
N GLY A 161 -3.19 2.11 -3.30
CA GLY A 161 -2.88 3.53 -3.13
C GLY A 161 -1.74 3.82 -2.14
N GLU A 162 -0.85 2.84 -1.90
CA GLU A 162 0.25 2.91 -0.93
C GLU A 162 1.64 2.79 -1.62
N LYS A 163 1.83 3.47 -2.76
CA LYS A 163 3.07 3.38 -3.55
C LYS A 163 4.33 3.64 -2.74
N GLN A 164 4.31 4.65 -1.86
CA GLN A 164 5.45 4.99 -1.03
C GLN A 164 5.80 3.87 -0.04
N GLN A 165 4.78 3.28 0.59
CA GLN A 165 4.97 2.16 1.50
C GLN A 165 5.51 0.93 0.76
N GLY A 166 5.05 0.69 -0.47
CA GLY A 166 5.59 -0.37 -1.33
C GLY A 166 7.09 -0.19 -1.64
N GLU A 167 7.53 1.03 -1.94
CA GLU A 167 8.97 1.31 -2.14
C GLU A 167 9.78 1.10 -0.87
N LEU A 168 9.28 1.55 0.29
CA LEU A 168 9.93 1.32 1.58
C LEU A 168 10.06 -0.18 1.89
N MET A 169 9.04 -0.96 1.59
CA MET A 169 9.05 -2.42 1.77
C MET A 169 10.12 -3.08 0.89
N VAL A 170 10.22 -2.67 -0.39
CA VAL A 170 11.26 -3.18 -1.30
C VAL A 170 12.66 -2.77 -0.84
N GLN A 171 12.88 -1.51 -0.47
CA GLN A 171 14.17 -1.04 0.07
C GLN A 171 14.59 -1.82 1.31
N LYS A 172 13.66 -2.14 2.20
CA LYS A 172 13.92 -2.95 3.39
C LYS A 172 14.35 -4.37 3.01
N MET A 173 13.74 -4.96 1.99
CA MET A 173 14.15 -6.28 1.46
C MET A 173 15.55 -6.23 0.86
N ASP A 174 15.89 -5.20 0.08
CA ASP A 174 17.23 -5.02 -0.52
C ASP A 174 18.33 -4.96 0.55
N THR A 175 18.07 -4.27 1.67
CA THR A 175 19.06 -4.15 2.77
C THR A 175 19.30 -5.45 3.51
N HIS A 176 18.38 -6.40 3.49
CA HIS A 176 18.54 -7.71 4.14
C HIS A 176 19.26 -8.74 3.26
N LEU A 177 19.46 -8.45 1.98
CA LEU A 177 20.15 -9.33 1.03
C LEU A 177 21.61 -8.96 0.81
N GLN A 178 22.08 -7.85 1.38
CA GLN A 178 23.49 -7.38 1.37
C GLN A 178 24.23 -7.92 2.59
#